data_80f936a3b3f69c400ffd06fa946e1f1e
#
_entry.id   80f936a3b3f69c400ffd06fa946e1f1e
#
_cell.length_a   1.000
_cell.length_b   1.000
_cell.length_c   1.000
_cell.angle_alpha   90.00
_cell.angle_beta   90.00
_cell.angle_gamma   90.00
#
_symmetry.space_group_name_H-M   'P 1'
#
loop_
_entity.id
_entity.type
_entity.pdbx_description
1 polymer ?
#
loop_
_entity_poly.entity_id
_entity_poly.type
_entity_poly.pdbx_seq_one_letter_code
_entity_poly.pdbx_strand_id
1 'polypeptide(L)'
;MAAKDVRFSEDARNRVLRGVNTLADAVTVTLGPRGRNVCLEKSWGSPTITKDGVTVAKEIQLEDKFENMGAQMVKEVASKTSDVAGDGTTTATVLSRAIFGEGLKLVAAGHDPMSIKRGIDKAVAKVVDELKAMSKPTRDRDEIAQVGTISANNDKTIGAILAEAMDKVGKEGVITVEEAKGLETTLDLVEGMRFDRGYLSPYFVTDPERMECVYEDVYLLINEKKISSMKDLLPVLENVAKTSKPLLIIAEELEGEALATLVVNKLRGTLKVVAVKAPGFGDRRKAMLEDIAILTDGKMIAEELGIKLENVTLKDLGRAKRIIIDKDNTTIVEGAGKKSGIEGRITQLRAQIEETTSDYDREKLQERLAKLAGGVAVVKVGAATEVEMKEKKARVEDALHATRAAVEEGIVPGGGVALIRASAGLGNLRVSEDEKVGVRIVQKALEEPHRWIADNAGAEGSVVLDKVKNGKGAFGFNAAAEEFEDLVKAGIVDPTKVVRIALQNAASVAGLMITTEAMIADKPEKKKDAPAMPHDHEDY
;
A
#
# COMPACT_ATOMS: atom_id res chain seq x y z
N MET A 1 33.59 15.83 -7.57
CA MET A 1 32.92 14.72 -6.85
C MET A 1 33.34 14.81 -5.38
N ALA A 2 32.38 14.73 -4.46
CA ALA A 2 32.68 14.70 -3.02
C ALA A 2 33.52 13.45 -2.68
N ALA A 3 34.47 13.58 -1.75
CA ALA A 3 35.25 12.45 -1.28
C ALA A 3 34.34 11.42 -0.60
N LYS A 4 34.60 10.13 -0.79
CA LYS A 4 33.84 9.04 -0.19
C LYS A 4 34.51 8.56 1.10
N ASP A 5 33.67 8.18 2.06
CA ASP A 5 34.06 7.38 3.23
C ASP A 5 33.66 5.94 2.95
N VAL A 6 34.60 5.01 3.12
CA VAL A 6 34.39 3.58 2.84
C VAL A 6 34.59 2.81 4.13
N ARG A 7 33.65 1.97 4.49
CA ARG A 7 33.69 1.09 5.65
C ARG A 7 33.58 -0.36 5.21
N PHE A 8 34.28 -1.24 5.91
CA PHE A 8 34.38 -2.66 5.56
C PHE A 8 34.05 -3.54 6.75
N SER A 9 33.70 -4.77 6.45
CA SER A 9 33.64 -5.89 7.38
C SER A 9 32.78 -5.59 8.63
N GLU A 10 33.32 -5.81 9.80
CA GLU A 10 32.61 -5.71 11.07
C GLU A 10 32.16 -4.28 11.40
N ASP A 11 32.95 -3.24 11.14
CA ASP A 11 32.57 -1.84 11.39
C ASP A 11 31.35 -1.44 10.54
N ALA A 12 31.34 -1.82 9.26
CA ALA A 12 30.21 -1.58 8.37
C ALA A 12 28.94 -2.28 8.90
N ARG A 13 29.03 -3.58 9.20
CA ARG A 13 27.92 -4.39 9.67
C ARG A 13 27.33 -3.90 10.98
N ASN A 14 28.17 -3.53 11.96
CA ASN A 14 27.72 -3.03 13.26
C ASN A 14 27.00 -1.69 13.15
N ARG A 15 27.42 -0.80 12.24
CA ARG A 15 26.71 0.47 11.98
C ARG A 15 25.35 0.22 11.36
N VAL A 16 25.27 -0.64 10.35
CA VAL A 16 23.98 -1.04 9.77
C VAL A 16 23.05 -1.61 10.83
N LEU A 17 23.57 -2.51 11.69
CA LEU A 17 22.76 -3.12 12.75
C LEU A 17 22.21 -2.09 13.74
N ARG A 18 22.99 -1.08 14.11
CA ARG A 18 22.51 0.00 14.96
C ARG A 18 21.36 0.76 14.30
N GLY A 19 21.51 1.09 13.01
CA GLY A 19 20.42 1.75 12.25
C GLY A 19 19.16 0.92 12.17
N VAL A 20 19.29 -0.38 11.85
CA VAL A 20 18.20 -1.35 11.84
C VAL A 20 17.48 -1.41 13.19
N ASN A 21 18.25 -1.51 14.29
CA ASN A 21 17.69 -1.59 15.63
C ASN A 21 16.97 -0.30 16.02
N THR A 22 17.55 0.85 15.77
CA THR A 22 16.94 2.16 16.10
C THR A 22 15.56 2.31 15.43
N LEU A 23 15.47 1.98 14.13
CA LEU A 23 14.19 2.02 13.43
C LEU A 23 13.23 0.96 13.96
N ALA A 24 13.70 -0.29 14.12
CA ALA A 24 12.87 -1.37 14.55
C ALA A 24 12.32 -1.17 15.99
N ASP A 25 13.12 -0.61 16.90
CA ASP A 25 12.67 -0.30 18.26
C ASP A 25 11.51 0.70 18.27
N ALA A 26 11.59 1.76 17.42
CA ALA A 26 10.52 2.74 17.30
C ALA A 26 9.22 2.16 16.69
N VAL A 27 9.35 1.23 15.74
CA VAL A 27 8.20 0.63 15.05
C VAL A 27 7.58 -0.49 15.88
N THR A 28 8.38 -1.33 16.55
CA THR A 28 7.93 -2.55 17.22
C THR A 28 6.96 -2.28 18.37
N VAL A 29 7.06 -1.11 19.03
CA VAL A 29 6.14 -0.72 20.12
C VAL A 29 4.69 -0.61 19.69
N THR A 30 4.42 -0.52 18.39
CA THR A 30 3.06 -0.42 17.84
C THR A 30 2.40 -1.78 17.62
N LEU A 31 3.16 -2.90 17.69
CA LEU A 31 2.70 -4.22 17.30
C LEU A 31 1.67 -4.80 18.27
N GLY A 32 0.59 -5.33 17.71
CA GLY A 32 -0.44 -6.09 18.44
C GLY A 32 -1.53 -5.22 19.09
N PRO A 33 -2.55 -5.85 19.71
CA PRO A 33 -3.73 -5.16 20.23
C PRO A 33 -3.39 -4.19 21.38
N ARG A 34 -2.32 -4.46 22.12
CA ARG A 34 -1.80 -3.60 23.19
C ARG A 34 -0.57 -2.79 22.78
N GLY A 35 -0.29 -2.74 21.47
CA GLY A 35 0.69 -1.82 20.91
C GLY A 35 0.36 -0.36 21.25
N ARG A 36 1.41 0.46 21.40
CA ARG A 36 1.29 1.87 21.81
C ARG A 36 1.49 2.81 20.63
N ASN A 37 0.96 4.01 20.76
CA ASN A 37 1.14 5.06 19.78
C ASN A 37 2.57 5.62 19.80
N VAL A 38 3.03 6.07 18.64
CA VAL A 38 4.24 6.89 18.47
C VAL A 38 3.81 8.31 18.13
N CYS A 39 4.46 9.29 18.76
CA CYS A 39 4.25 10.70 18.47
C CYS A 39 5.35 11.20 17.55
N LEU A 40 4.97 11.76 16.41
CA LEU A 40 5.85 12.25 15.36
C LEU A 40 5.80 13.77 15.30
N GLU A 41 6.97 14.41 15.31
CA GLU A 41 7.09 15.85 15.09
C GLU A 41 6.71 16.18 13.64
N LYS A 42 6.03 17.32 13.45
CA LYS A 42 5.80 17.89 12.11
C LYS A 42 6.47 19.25 12.03
N SER A 43 7.09 19.54 10.89
CA SER A 43 7.71 20.86 10.64
C SER A 43 6.70 22.01 10.75
N TRP A 44 5.42 21.74 10.51
CA TRP A 44 4.30 22.68 10.62
C TRP A 44 3.06 21.96 11.15
N GLY A 45 2.35 22.60 12.07
CA GLY A 45 1.12 22.06 12.67
C GLY A 45 1.34 21.24 13.93
N SER A 46 0.32 20.49 14.32
CA SER A 46 0.36 19.63 15.53
C SER A 46 1.13 18.35 15.26
N PRO A 47 1.81 17.76 16.27
CA PRO A 47 2.41 16.44 16.16
C PRO A 47 1.38 15.39 15.71
N THR A 48 1.83 14.42 14.94
CA THR A 48 1.01 13.30 14.52
C THR A 48 1.16 12.14 15.50
N ILE A 49 0.04 11.56 15.94
CA ILE A 49 0.02 10.37 16.78
C ILE A 49 -0.48 9.22 15.92
N THR A 50 0.30 8.14 15.85
CA THR A 50 -0.01 6.99 15.00
C THR A 50 0.44 5.66 15.60
N LYS A 51 -0.23 4.57 15.20
CA LYS A 51 0.22 3.18 15.40
C LYS A 51 0.69 2.54 14.11
N ASP A 52 0.53 3.20 12.96
CA ASP A 52 0.96 2.65 11.69
C ASP A 52 2.49 2.58 11.60
N GLY A 53 3.00 1.35 11.41
CA GLY A 53 4.44 1.07 11.38
C GLY A 53 5.15 1.70 10.19
N VAL A 54 4.51 1.82 9.02
CA VAL A 54 5.16 2.44 7.84
C VAL A 54 5.28 3.95 8.02
N THR A 55 4.28 4.61 8.59
CA THR A 55 4.33 6.04 8.90
C THR A 55 5.45 6.34 9.88
N VAL A 56 5.58 5.55 10.96
CA VAL A 56 6.70 5.68 11.90
C VAL A 56 8.03 5.46 11.21
N ALA A 57 8.17 4.40 10.41
CA ALA A 57 9.41 4.08 9.71
C ALA A 57 9.84 5.19 8.75
N LYS A 58 8.90 5.82 8.04
CA LYS A 58 9.17 6.90 7.07
C LYS A 58 9.78 8.15 7.71
N GLU A 59 9.44 8.46 8.94
CA GLU A 59 9.95 9.66 9.65
C GLU A 59 11.36 9.46 10.23
N ILE A 60 11.84 8.21 10.35
CA ILE A 60 13.15 7.96 10.95
C ILE A 60 14.26 8.25 9.97
N GLN A 61 15.11 9.21 10.35
CA GLN A 61 16.34 9.57 9.67
C GLN A 61 17.45 9.73 10.71
N LEU A 62 18.57 9.05 10.51
CA LEU A 62 19.69 9.06 11.46
C LEU A 62 20.82 9.96 10.97
N GLU A 63 21.53 10.58 11.92
CA GLU A 63 22.61 11.51 11.64
C GLU A 63 23.85 10.81 11.04
N ASP A 64 24.23 9.64 11.58
CA ASP A 64 25.30 8.82 11.00
C ASP A 64 24.81 8.19 9.67
N LYS A 65 25.52 8.49 8.58
CA LYS A 65 25.14 8.05 7.24
C LYS A 65 25.09 6.54 7.07
N PHE A 66 25.98 5.81 7.76
CA PHE A 66 26.04 4.36 7.69
C PHE A 66 24.93 3.69 8.51
N GLU A 67 24.65 4.23 9.70
CA GLU A 67 23.48 3.81 10.49
C GLU A 67 22.18 4.12 9.74
N ASN A 68 22.12 5.31 9.12
CA ASN A 68 20.96 5.68 8.30
C ASN A 68 20.75 4.76 7.10
N MET A 69 21.81 4.24 6.46
CA MET A 69 21.66 3.22 5.41
C MET A 69 20.95 1.97 5.95
N GLY A 70 21.29 1.50 7.16
CA GLY A 70 20.61 0.38 7.80
C GLY A 70 19.12 0.67 8.05
N ALA A 71 18.83 1.85 8.59
CA ALA A 71 17.44 2.29 8.79
C ALA A 71 16.68 2.37 7.45
N GLN A 72 17.27 2.95 6.39
CA GLN A 72 16.64 3.06 5.07
C GLN A 72 16.34 1.69 4.45
N MET A 73 17.18 0.67 4.63
CA MET A 73 16.92 -0.68 4.14
C MET A 73 15.67 -1.30 4.79
N VAL A 74 15.49 -1.13 6.11
CA VAL A 74 14.29 -1.62 6.81
C VAL A 74 13.06 -0.76 6.50
N LYS A 75 13.23 0.54 6.30
CA LYS A 75 12.18 1.44 5.80
C LYS A 75 11.65 0.97 4.43
N GLU A 76 12.54 0.53 3.53
CA GLU A 76 12.14 -0.05 2.25
C GLU A 76 11.32 -1.33 2.42
N VAL A 77 11.68 -2.20 3.39
CA VAL A 77 10.88 -3.40 3.72
C VAL A 77 9.46 -3.01 4.13
N ALA A 78 9.31 -2.04 5.05
CA ALA A 78 8.01 -1.59 5.52
C ALA A 78 7.18 -0.97 4.37
N SER A 79 7.80 -0.10 3.55
CA SER A 79 7.14 0.56 2.41
C SER A 79 6.67 -0.45 1.35
N LYS A 80 7.54 -1.40 0.95
CA LYS A 80 7.16 -2.45 0.00
C LYS A 80 6.06 -3.37 0.51
N THR A 81 6.04 -3.64 1.80
CA THR A 81 4.98 -4.46 2.41
C THR A 81 3.66 -3.70 2.38
N SER A 82 3.66 -2.41 2.71
CA SER A 82 2.49 -1.54 2.57
C SER A 82 1.99 -1.50 1.12
N ASP A 83 2.88 -1.29 0.14
CA ASP A 83 2.53 -1.17 -1.29
C ASP A 83 1.82 -2.43 -1.84
N VAL A 84 2.23 -3.63 -1.40
CA VAL A 84 1.76 -4.91 -1.96
C VAL A 84 0.61 -5.53 -1.17
N ALA A 85 0.68 -5.44 0.16
CA ALA A 85 -0.28 -6.06 1.07
C ALA A 85 -1.16 -5.06 1.82
N GLY A 86 -0.74 -3.81 1.88
CA GLY A 86 -1.44 -2.70 2.55
C GLY A 86 -1.43 -2.77 4.08
N ASP A 87 -0.86 -3.82 4.66
CA ASP A 87 -0.74 -4.07 6.10
C ASP A 87 0.49 -4.95 6.39
N GLY A 88 0.79 -5.22 7.67
CA GLY A 88 1.91 -6.10 8.09
C GLY A 88 3.27 -5.43 8.10
N THR A 89 3.35 -4.12 8.02
CA THR A 89 4.59 -3.32 7.96
C THR A 89 5.44 -3.48 9.22
N THR A 90 4.81 -3.50 10.40
CA THR A 90 5.48 -3.74 11.69
C THR A 90 6.01 -5.17 11.78
N THR A 91 5.22 -6.17 11.36
CA THR A 91 5.65 -7.57 11.30
C THR A 91 6.85 -7.75 10.39
N ALA A 92 6.85 -7.12 9.21
CA ALA A 92 7.96 -7.15 8.26
C ALA A 92 9.24 -6.53 8.86
N THR A 93 9.10 -5.42 9.59
CA THR A 93 10.20 -4.75 10.30
C THR A 93 10.81 -5.66 11.37
N VAL A 94 9.97 -6.30 12.19
CA VAL A 94 10.40 -7.25 13.24
C VAL A 94 11.14 -8.45 12.64
N LEU A 95 10.58 -9.05 11.58
CA LEU A 95 11.21 -10.17 10.89
C LEU A 95 12.55 -9.77 10.25
N SER A 96 12.63 -8.61 9.62
CA SER A 96 13.86 -8.10 8.99
C SER A 96 14.97 -7.91 10.03
N ARG A 97 14.67 -7.26 11.15
CA ARG A 97 15.57 -7.12 12.30
C ARG A 97 16.06 -8.45 12.81
N ALA A 98 15.17 -9.41 13.01
CA ALA A 98 15.49 -10.71 13.55
C ALA A 98 16.39 -11.53 12.61
N ILE A 99 16.04 -11.59 11.30
CA ILE A 99 16.84 -12.29 10.30
C ILE A 99 18.24 -11.67 10.18
N PHE A 100 18.32 -10.34 10.10
CA PHE A 100 19.60 -9.64 9.96
C PHE A 100 20.44 -9.79 11.22
N GLY A 101 19.88 -9.57 12.41
CA GLY A 101 20.61 -9.65 13.68
C GLY A 101 21.15 -11.05 13.97
N GLU A 102 20.38 -12.11 13.73
CA GLU A 102 20.84 -13.48 13.87
C GLU A 102 21.85 -13.84 12.78
N GLY A 103 21.65 -13.37 11.55
CA GLY A 103 22.58 -13.59 10.45
C GLY A 103 23.96 -13.01 10.74
N LEU A 104 24.05 -11.78 11.26
CA LEU A 104 25.32 -11.16 11.60
C LEU A 104 26.11 -11.92 12.66
N LYS A 105 25.45 -12.46 13.68
CA LYS A 105 26.11 -13.29 14.71
C LYS A 105 26.82 -14.49 14.09
N LEU A 106 26.20 -15.11 13.10
CA LEU A 106 26.72 -16.30 12.44
C LEU A 106 27.79 -15.97 11.40
N VAL A 107 27.69 -14.83 10.71
CA VAL A 107 28.78 -14.31 9.86
C VAL A 107 30.00 -13.97 10.70
N ALA A 108 29.82 -13.34 11.87
CA ALA A 108 30.91 -13.08 12.82
C ALA A 108 31.54 -14.37 13.37
N ALA A 109 30.74 -15.45 13.47
CA ALA A 109 31.26 -16.78 13.84
C ALA A 109 31.98 -17.52 12.69
N GLY A 110 32.10 -16.92 11.49
CA GLY A 110 32.87 -17.45 10.37
C GLY A 110 32.07 -18.26 9.35
N HIS A 111 30.75 -18.25 9.42
CA HIS A 111 29.89 -18.90 8.41
C HIS A 111 29.84 -18.06 7.12
N ASP A 112 29.78 -18.73 5.95
CA ASP A 112 29.72 -18.08 4.65
C ASP A 112 28.38 -17.34 4.45
N PRO A 113 28.40 -15.99 4.26
CA PRO A 113 27.20 -15.19 4.09
C PRO A 113 26.33 -15.62 2.89
N MET A 114 26.96 -16.10 1.81
CA MET A 114 26.23 -16.52 0.61
C MET A 114 25.48 -17.84 0.82
N SER A 115 26.06 -18.77 1.58
CA SER A 115 25.39 -20.02 1.98
C SER A 115 24.24 -19.75 2.97
N ILE A 116 24.46 -18.83 3.93
CA ILE A 116 23.40 -18.35 4.82
C ILE A 116 22.23 -17.81 4.01
N LYS A 117 22.49 -16.91 3.04
CA LYS A 117 21.44 -16.34 2.19
C LYS A 117 20.68 -17.41 1.42
N ARG A 118 21.37 -18.36 0.78
CA ARG A 118 20.69 -19.47 0.08
C ARG A 118 19.82 -20.31 1.02
N GLY A 119 20.26 -20.53 2.25
CA GLY A 119 19.50 -21.22 3.29
C GLY A 119 18.24 -20.44 3.69
N ILE A 120 18.35 -19.11 3.85
CA ILE A 120 17.22 -18.22 4.13
C ILE A 120 16.21 -18.28 2.98
N ASP A 121 16.65 -18.15 1.72
CA ASP A 121 15.77 -18.15 0.54
C ASP A 121 14.95 -19.45 0.45
N LYS A 122 15.60 -20.61 0.66
CA LYS A 122 14.94 -21.93 0.67
C LYS A 122 13.97 -22.10 1.85
N ALA A 123 14.34 -21.61 3.02
CA ALA A 123 13.48 -21.67 4.20
C ALA A 123 12.22 -20.81 4.02
N VAL A 124 12.38 -19.60 3.50
CA VAL A 124 11.25 -18.70 3.24
C VAL A 124 10.29 -19.29 2.20
N ALA A 125 10.81 -19.86 1.10
CA ALA A 125 9.99 -20.55 0.11
C ALA A 125 9.16 -21.66 0.76
N LYS A 126 9.78 -22.49 1.60
CA LYS A 126 9.07 -23.56 2.33
C LYS A 126 8.00 -23.04 3.28
N VAL A 127 8.31 -21.98 4.05
CA VAL A 127 7.32 -21.37 4.97
C VAL A 127 6.14 -20.77 4.19
N VAL A 128 6.38 -20.16 3.04
CA VAL A 128 5.32 -19.65 2.16
C VAL A 128 4.40 -20.77 1.70
N ASP A 129 4.95 -21.93 1.32
CA ASP A 129 4.13 -23.08 0.94
C ASP A 129 3.30 -23.62 2.12
N GLU A 130 3.86 -23.66 3.33
CA GLU A 130 3.13 -24.06 4.55
C GLU A 130 2.01 -23.05 4.90
N LEU A 131 2.26 -21.75 4.77
CA LEU A 131 1.24 -20.72 4.97
C LEU A 131 0.09 -20.86 3.97
N LYS A 132 0.39 -21.09 2.69
CA LYS A 132 -0.64 -21.35 1.67
C LYS A 132 -1.45 -22.60 1.96
N ALA A 133 -0.78 -23.70 2.40
CA ALA A 133 -1.46 -24.94 2.76
C ALA A 133 -2.36 -24.78 4.00
N MET A 134 -2.00 -23.88 4.92
CA MET A 134 -2.75 -23.59 6.14
C MET A 134 -3.92 -22.62 5.88
N SER A 135 -3.84 -21.84 4.80
CA SER A 135 -4.80 -20.79 4.48
C SER A 135 -6.20 -21.34 4.28
N LYS A 136 -7.20 -20.65 4.85
CA LYS A 136 -8.62 -20.91 4.65
C LYS A 136 -9.22 -19.75 3.85
N PRO A 137 -9.95 -20.02 2.75
CA PRO A 137 -10.64 -18.97 2.01
C PRO A 137 -11.67 -18.28 2.90
N THR A 138 -11.73 -16.96 2.85
CA THR A 138 -12.83 -16.19 3.46
C THR A 138 -14.12 -16.41 2.67
N ARG A 139 -15.18 -16.85 3.34
CA ARG A 139 -16.43 -17.27 2.68
C ARG A 139 -17.61 -16.39 3.02
N ASP A 140 -17.65 -15.80 4.18
CA ASP A 140 -18.79 -15.07 4.68
C ASP A 140 -18.44 -13.67 5.21
N ARG A 141 -19.47 -12.91 5.45
CA ARG A 141 -19.41 -11.53 5.95
C ARG A 141 -18.77 -11.45 7.33
N ASP A 142 -18.98 -12.45 8.17
CA ASP A 142 -18.48 -12.44 9.55
C ASP A 142 -16.96 -12.63 9.59
N GLU A 143 -16.40 -13.51 8.76
CA GLU A 143 -14.95 -13.67 8.61
C GLU A 143 -14.29 -12.39 8.11
N ILE A 144 -14.92 -11.71 7.14
CA ILE A 144 -14.46 -10.42 6.63
C ILE A 144 -14.49 -9.35 7.73
N ALA A 145 -15.57 -9.30 8.52
CA ALA A 145 -15.69 -8.38 9.64
C ALA A 145 -14.64 -8.65 10.73
N GLN A 146 -14.29 -9.90 10.99
CA GLN A 146 -13.23 -10.28 11.92
C GLN A 146 -11.87 -9.75 11.46
N VAL A 147 -11.49 -9.96 10.19
CA VAL A 147 -10.25 -9.43 9.63
C VAL A 147 -10.20 -7.90 9.77
N GLY A 148 -11.26 -7.21 9.35
CA GLY A 148 -11.35 -5.76 9.45
C GLY A 148 -11.28 -5.27 10.91
N THR A 149 -11.88 -6.01 11.85
CA THR A 149 -11.82 -5.69 13.28
C THR A 149 -10.40 -5.81 13.82
N ILE A 150 -9.70 -6.91 13.52
CA ILE A 150 -8.32 -7.14 13.99
C ILE A 150 -7.37 -6.08 13.44
N SER A 151 -7.39 -5.83 12.14
CA SER A 151 -6.54 -4.81 11.52
C SER A 151 -6.89 -3.38 11.99
N ALA A 152 -8.15 -3.14 12.35
CA ALA A 152 -8.59 -1.88 12.96
C ALA A 152 -8.34 -1.79 14.49
N ASN A 153 -7.38 -2.53 15.05
CA ASN A 153 -7.07 -2.54 16.49
C ASN A 153 -8.28 -2.91 17.38
N ASN A 154 -9.02 -3.96 17.03
CA ASN A 154 -10.23 -4.45 17.69
C ASN A 154 -11.47 -3.50 17.60
N ASP A 155 -11.50 -2.58 16.67
CA ASP A 155 -12.68 -1.75 16.42
C ASP A 155 -13.72 -2.53 15.60
N LYS A 156 -14.71 -3.10 16.30
CA LYS A 156 -15.79 -3.87 15.68
C LYS A 156 -16.66 -3.04 14.74
N THR A 157 -16.76 -1.73 14.97
CA THR A 157 -17.56 -0.83 14.13
C THR A 157 -16.94 -0.70 12.75
N ILE A 158 -15.61 -0.53 12.70
CA ILE A 158 -14.84 -0.48 11.43
C ILE A 158 -14.96 -1.82 10.70
N GLY A 159 -14.76 -2.95 11.40
CA GLY A 159 -14.89 -4.28 10.79
C GLY A 159 -16.27 -4.52 10.17
N ALA A 160 -17.35 -4.16 10.88
CA ALA A 160 -18.71 -4.30 10.40
C ALA A 160 -19.01 -3.42 9.16
N ILE A 161 -18.56 -2.16 9.16
CA ILE A 161 -18.72 -1.24 8.02
C ILE A 161 -17.98 -1.75 6.79
N LEU A 162 -16.74 -2.24 6.94
CA LEU A 162 -15.97 -2.79 5.83
C LEU A 162 -16.59 -4.06 5.26
N ALA A 163 -17.06 -4.96 6.11
CA ALA A 163 -17.78 -6.16 5.66
C ALA A 163 -19.08 -5.81 4.91
N GLU A 164 -19.82 -4.82 5.38
CA GLU A 164 -21.01 -4.31 4.69
C GLU A 164 -20.64 -3.67 3.34
N ALA A 165 -19.56 -2.89 3.29
CA ALA A 165 -19.06 -2.29 2.06
C ALA A 165 -18.70 -3.37 1.03
N MET A 166 -17.93 -4.39 1.44
CA MET A 166 -17.54 -5.52 0.58
C MET A 166 -18.75 -6.32 0.07
N ASP A 167 -19.75 -6.52 0.91
CA ASP A 167 -20.99 -7.22 0.52
C ASP A 167 -21.77 -6.44 -0.55
N LYS A 168 -21.86 -5.11 -0.41
CA LYS A 168 -22.57 -4.23 -1.35
C LYS A 168 -21.89 -4.09 -2.70
N VAL A 169 -20.57 -3.95 -2.74
CA VAL A 169 -19.82 -3.74 -3.99
C VAL A 169 -19.27 -5.02 -4.59
N GLY A 170 -19.27 -6.12 -3.84
CA GLY A 170 -18.68 -7.40 -4.25
C GLY A 170 -17.15 -7.43 -4.21
N LYS A 171 -16.58 -8.59 -4.58
CA LYS A 171 -15.12 -8.83 -4.49
C LYS A 171 -14.29 -7.90 -5.38
N GLU A 172 -14.80 -7.56 -6.54
CA GLU A 172 -14.16 -6.67 -7.52
C GLU A 172 -14.53 -5.19 -7.32
N GLY A 173 -15.41 -4.92 -6.36
CA GLY A 173 -15.92 -3.58 -6.09
C GLY A 173 -14.88 -2.65 -5.47
N VAL A 174 -15.12 -1.36 -5.63
CA VAL A 174 -14.23 -0.32 -5.11
C VAL A 174 -14.77 0.21 -3.79
N ILE A 175 -13.88 0.28 -2.79
CA ILE A 175 -14.15 0.93 -1.51
C ILE A 175 -13.12 2.05 -1.36
N THR A 176 -13.59 3.26 -1.08
CA THR A 176 -12.75 4.43 -0.79
C THR A 176 -13.02 4.93 0.62
N VAL A 177 -12.04 5.59 1.21
CA VAL A 177 -12.15 6.17 2.55
C VAL A 177 -12.02 7.68 2.46
N GLU A 178 -13.00 8.40 2.99
CA GLU A 178 -13.06 9.86 2.98
C GLU A 178 -13.26 10.42 4.39
N GLU A 179 -12.94 11.69 4.56
CA GLU A 179 -13.22 12.42 5.80
C GLU A 179 -14.68 12.88 5.82
N ALA A 180 -15.39 12.57 6.89
CA ALA A 180 -16.74 13.10 7.11
C ALA A 180 -16.68 14.52 7.67
N LYS A 181 -17.75 15.28 7.41
CA LYS A 181 -17.95 16.59 8.08
C LYS A 181 -18.55 16.46 9.50
N GLY A 182 -19.00 15.27 9.86
CA GLY A 182 -19.65 14.95 11.13
C GLY A 182 -18.80 14.06 12.03
N LEU A 183 -19.37 13.70 13.18
CA LEU A 183 -18.72 12.84 14.19
C LEU A 183 -18.86 11.35 13.88
N GLU A 184 -19.87 10.97 13.12
CA GLU A 184 -20.21 9.57 12.85
C GLU A 184 -19.51 9.07 11.59
N THR A 185 -19.08 7.81 11.64
CA THR A 185 -18.57 7.10 10.46
C THR A 185 -19.74 6.45 9.72
N THR A 186 -19.89 6.74 8.43
CA THR A 186 -21.01 6.26 7.60
C THR A 186 -20.50 5.57 6.33
N LEU A 187 -21.36 4.74 5.74
CA LEU A 187 -21.11 4.05 4.48
C LEU A 187 -22.13 4.53 3.44
N ASP A 188 -21.62 5.14 2.37
CA ASP A 188 -22.43 5.55 1.22
C ASP A 188 -22.07 4.66 0.02
N LEU A 189 -23.08 4.33 -0.80
CA LEU A 189 -22.88 3.68 -2.09
C LEU A 189 -23.17 4.71 -3.18
N VAL A 190 -22.17 4.95 -4.05
CA VAL A 190 -22.25 5.94 -5.13
C VAL A 190 -21.92 5.33 -6.48
N GLU A 191 -22.40 5.95 -7.55
CA GLU A 191 -22.04 5.57 -8.91
C GLU A 191 -20.55 5.85 -9.13
N GLY A 192 -19.83 4.87 -9.67
CA GLY A 192 -18.39 5.00 -9.89
C GLY A 192 -17.77 3.76 -10.49
N MET A 193 -16.49 3.86 -10.85
CA MET A 193 -15.77 2.75 -11.48
C MET A 193 -14.27 2.88 -11.24
N ARG A 194 -13.58 1.74 -11.19
CA ARG A 194 -12.11 1.65 -11.19
C ARG A 194 -11.61 0.88 -12.40
N PHE A 195 -10.51 1.34 -12.98
CA PHE A 195 -9.82 0.61 -14.03
C PHE A 195 -8.29 0.65 -13.83
N ASP A 196 -7.63 -0.34 -14.38
CA ASP A 196 -6.20 -0.64 -14.23
C ASP A 196 -5.33 0.20 -15.18
N ARG A 197 -5.29 1.51 -14.95
CA ARG A 197 -4.36 2.47 -15.58
C ARG A 197 -4.11 3.61 -14.61
N GLY A 198 -2.85 3.83 -14.27
CA GLY A 198 -2.42 4.93 -13.41
C GLY A 198 -1.97 6.16 -14.19
N TYR A 199 -1.45 7.15 -13.48
CA TYR A 199 -0.97 8.38 -14.08
C TYR A 199 0.23 8.15 -15.01
N LEU A 200 0.28 8.92 -16.12
CA LEU A 200 1.37 8.84 -17.11
C LEU A 200 2.69 9.45 -16.61
N SER A 201 2.67 10.23 -15.56
CA SER A 201 3.86 10.86 -15.01
C SER A 201 3.71 11.06 -13.50
N PRO A 202 4.74 10.74 -12.69
CA PRO A 202 4.74 11.02 -11.24
C PRO A 202 4.59 12.51 -10.91
N TYR A 203 4.89 13.39 -11.84
CA TYR A 203 4.70 14.83 -11.66
C TYR A 203 3.23 15.25 -11.56
N PHE A 204 2.27 14.39 -11.90
CA PHE A 204 0.84 14.63 -11.68
C PHE A 204 0.39 14.41 -10.23
N VAL A 205 1.19 13.75 -9.41
CA VAL A 205 0.89 13.47 -8.00
C VAL A 205 0.54 14.75 -7.24
N THR A 206 -0.53 14.71 -6.46
CA THR A 206 -0.98 15.80 -5.58
C THR A 206 -0.76 15.47 -4.11
N ASP A 207 -0.69 14.18 -3.76
CA ASP A 207 -0.37 13.67 -2.43
C ASP A 207 0.94 12.84 -2.51
N PRO A 208 2.10 13.45 -2.20
CA PRO A 208 3.38 12.75 -2.28
C PRO A 208 3.54 11.64 -1.23
N GLU A 209 2.83 11.68 -0.11
CA GLU A 209 2.92 10.67 0.95
C GLU A 209 2.33 9.34 0.47
N ARG A 210 1.23 9.41 -0.32
CA ARG A 210 0.53 8.25 -0.88
C ARG A 210 0.88 7.98 -2.34
N MET A 211 1.65 8.86 -2.97
CA MET A 211 1.92 8.81 -4.41
C MET A 211 0.63 8.77 -5.26
N GLU A 212 -0.36 9.55 -4.86
CA GLU A 212 -1.67 9.63 -5.50
C GLU A 212 -1.94 11.02 -6.09
N CYS A 213 -2.75 11.04 -7.14
CA CYS A 213 -3.36 12.26 -7.68
C CYS A 213 -4.84 12.25 -7.32
N VAL A 214 -5.25 13.17 -6.45
CA VAL A 214 -6.64 13.33 -6.00
C VAL A 214 -7.15 14.68 -6.42
N TYR A 215 -8.28 14.71 -7.14
CA TYR A 215 -8.98 15.92 -7.52
C TYR A 215 -10.48 15.80 -7.26
N GLU A 216 -11.10 16.91 -6.93
CA GLU A 216 -12.55 17.05 -6.75
C GLU A 216 -13.17 17.95 -7.83
N ASP A 217 -14.45 17.73 -8.14
CA ASP A 217 -15.22 18.47 -9.17
C ASP A 217 -14.53 18.47 -10.55
N VAL A 218 -14.22 17.27 -11.05
CA VAL A 218 -13.32 17.05 -12.17
C VAL A 218 -14.06 16.95 -13.50
N TYR A 219 -13.52 17.59 -14.53
CA TYR A 219 -13.86 17.32 -15.93
C TYR A 219 -13.06 16.11 -16.45
N LEU A 220 -13.67 15.29 -17.31
CA LEU A 220 -13.04 14.14 -17.94
C LEU A 220 -13.06 14.30 -19.46
N LEU A 221 -11.90 14.36 -20.07
CA LEU A 221 -11.74 14.24 -21.52
C LEU A 221 -11.48 12.76 -21.85
N ILE A 222 -12.39 12.15 -22.60
CA ILE A 222 -12.35 10.73 -22.95
C ILE A 222 -12.07 10.64 -24.44
N ASN A 223 -10.81 10.38 -24.82
CA ASN A 223 -10.35 10.36 -26.20
C ASN A 223 -9.94 8.96 -26.64
N GLU A 224 -10.45 8.51 -27.79
CA GLU A 224 -10.17 7.16 -28.30
C GLU A 224 -8.71 7.02 -28.76
N LYS A 225 -8.19 8.03 -29.47
CA LYS A 225 -6.87 8.01 -30.09
C LYS A 225 -5.79 8.57 -29.17
N LYS A 226 -4.54 8.38 -29.60
CA LYS A 226 -3.39 9.02 -28.94
C LYS A 226 -3.40 10.55 -29.14
N ILE A 227 -2.86 11.25 -28.16
CA ILE A 227 -2.68 12.71 -28.20
C ILE A 227 -1.18 12.99 -28.11
N SER A 228 -0.61 13.54 -29.20
CA SER A 228 0.79 13.93 -29.28
C SER A 228 0.98 15.42 -29.57
N SER A 229 -0.01 16.03 -30.24
CA SER A 229 0.00 17.46 -30.62
C SER A 229 -0.69 18.30 -29.54
N MET A 230 0.03 19.28 -29.02
CA MET A 230 -0.53 20.27 -28.10
C MET A 230 -1.58 21.17 -28.76
N LYS A 231 -1.45 21.43 -30.06
CA LYS A 231 -2.37 22.29 -30.81
C LYS A 231 -3.81 21.79 -30.76
N ASP A 232 -4.00 20.46 -30.85
CA ASP A 232 -5.35 19.87 -30.89
C ASP A 232 -6.01 19.89 -29.52
N LEU A 233 -5.19 19.87 -28.46
CA LEU A 233 -5.65 19.87 -27.06
C LEU A 233 -5.89 21.29 -26.51
N LEU A 234 -5.25 22.30 -27.08
CA LEU A 234 -5.24 23.68 -26.57
C LEU A 234 -6.63 24.27 -26.36
N PRO A 235 -7.62 24.13 -27.28
CA PRO A 235 -8.96 24.69 -27.08
C PRO A 235 -9.69 24.11 -25.87
N VAL A 236 -9.50 22.82 -25.59
CA VAL A 236 -10.09 22.15 -24.43
C VAL A 236 -9.46 22.69 -23.16
N LEU A 237 -8.12 22.79 -23.12
CA LEU A 237 -7.40 23.28 -21.95
C LEU A 237 -7.74 24.73 -21.61
N GLU A 238 -7.86 25.61 -22.61
CA GLU A 238 -8.25 27.01 -22.42
C GLU A 238 -9.67 27.12 -21.84
N ASN A 239 -10.60 26.30 -22.33
CA ASN A 239 -11.96 26.28 -21.84
C ASN A 239 -12.05 25.76 -20.41
N VAL A 240 -11.30 24.72 -20.07
CA VAL A 240 -11.24 24.17 -18.70
C VAL A 240 -10.54 25.15 -17.76
N ALA A 241 -9.42 25.76 -18.17
CA ALA A 241 -8.69 26.74 -17.37
C ALA A 241 -9.57 27.91 -16.90
N LYS A 242 -10.48 28.41 -17.76
CA LYS A 242 -11.46 29.46 -17.41
C LYS A 242 -12.39 29.05 -16.26
N THR A 243 -12.61 27.75 -16.05
CA THR A 243 -13.47 27.24 -14.96
C THR A 243 -12.72 27.03 -13.66
N SER A 244 -11.39 27.06 -13.68
CA SER A 244 -10.50 26.71 -12.55
C SER A 244 -10.70 25.28 -11.99
N LYS A 245 -11.46 24.42 -12.68
CA LYS A 245 -11.69 23.02 -12.31
C LYS A 245 -10.59 22.11 -12.84
N PRO A 246 -10.33 20.99 -12.16
CA PRO A 246 -9.38 19.98 -12.61
C PRO A 246 -9.86 19.28 -13.89
N LEU A 247 -8.89 18.74 -14.65
CA LEU A 247 -9.13 17.93 -15.83
C LEU A 247 -8.40 16.59 -15.75
N LEU A 248 -9.14 15.50 -15.90
CA LEU A 248 -8.59 14.18 -16.20
C LEU A 248 -8.64 13.94 -17.71
N ILE A 249 -7.52 13.59 -18.29
CA ILE A 249 -7.42 13.20 -19.71
C ILE A 249 -7.23 11.68 -19.77
N ILE A 250 -8.16 11.00 -20.43
CA ILE A 250 -8.11 9.56 -20.70
C ILE A 250 -7.93 9.41 -22.22
N ALA A 251 -6.80 8.87 -22.66
CA ALA A 251 -6.52 8.68 -24.07
C ALA A 251 -5.76 7.37 -24.30
N GLU A 252 -5.78 6.85 -25.53
CA GLU A 252 -4.98 5.67 -25.89
C GLU A 252 -3.53 5.83 -25.44
N GLU A 253 -2.94 6.96 -25.74
CA GLU A 253 -1.62 7.38 -25.29
C GLU A 253 -1.55 8.90 -25.29
N LEU A 254 -0.76 9.46 -24.37
CA LEU A 254 -0.44 10.88 -24.36
C LEU A 254 1.07 11.00 -24.22
N GLU A 255 1.71 11.54 -25.25
CA GLU A 255 3.16 11.51 -25.40
C GLU A 255 3.74 12.81 -25.97
N GLY A 256 5.07 12.90 -26.03
CA GLY A 256 5.80 13.99 -26.68
C GLY A 256 5.52 15.37 -26.08
N GLU A 257 5.27 16.34 -26.96
CA GLU A 257 5.04 17.73 -26.60
C GLU A 257 3.81 17.92 -25.70
N ALA A 258 2.72 17.16 -25.96
CA ALA A 258 1.50 17.27 -25.21
C ALA A 258 1.70 16.89 -23.73
N LEU A 259 2.34 15.74 -23.45
CA LEU A 259 2.63 15.31 -22.08
C LEU A 259 3.56 16.29 -21.36
N ALA A 260 4.66 16.70 -22.01
CA ALA A 260 5.62 17.63 -21.42
C ALA A 260 4.97 18.97 -21.05
N THR A 261 4.13 19.50 -21.92
CA THR A 261 3.43 20.78 -21.69
C THR A 261 2.43 20.68 -20.54
N LEU A 262 1.67 19.59 -20.44
CA LEU A 262 0.75 19.36 -19.31
C LEU A 262 1.50 19.28 -17.99
N VAL A 263 2.61 18.54 -17.94
CA VAL A 263 3.46 18.44 -16.73
C VAL A 263 3.99 19.80 -16.31
N VAL A 264 4.54 20.59 -17.26
CA VAL A 264 5.07 21.94 -16.96
C VAL A 264 3.97 22.86 -16.43
N ASN A 265 2.79 22.87 -17.06
CA ASN A 265 1.68 23.73 -16.61
C ASN A 265 1.12 23.29 -15.25
N LYS A 266 1.08 21.99 -14.97
CA LYS A 266 0.72 21.47 -13.64
C LYS A 266 1.73 21.92 -12.58
N LEU A 267 3.03 21.78 -12.84
CA LEU A 267 4.09 22.22 -11.92
C LEU A 267 4.08 23.72 -11.65
N ARG A 268 3.74 24.52 -12.66
CA ARG A 268 3.55 25.97 -12.52
C ARG A 268 2.26 26.37 -11.83
N GLY A 269 1.37 25.42 -11.54
CA GLY A 269 0.07 25.70 -10.92
C GLY A 269 -0.95 26.38 -11.84
N THR A 270 -0.66 26.51 -13.14
CA THR A 270 -1.57 27.13 -14.11
C THR A 270 -2.72 26.22 -14.52
N LEU A 271 -2.51 24.91 -14.48
CA LEU A 271 -3.54 23.90 -14.75
C LEU A 271 -3.56 22.83 -13.67
N LYS A 272 -4.74 22.44 -13.22
CA LYS A 272 -4.98 21.25 -12.41
C LYS A 272 -5.32 20.11 -13.38
N VAL A 273 -4.34 19.33 -13.77
CA VAL A 273 -4.51 18.30 -14.80
C VAL A 273 -3.78 17.02 -14.44
N VAL A 274 -4.35 15.92 -14.87
CA VAL A 274 -3.74 14.60 -14.84
C VAL A 274 -4.11 13.83 -16.10
N ALA A 275 -3.22 12.97 -16.56
CA ALA A 275 -3.43 12.14 -17.74
C ALA A 275 -3.15 10.68 -17.45
N VAL A 276 -4.00 9.80 -17.98
CA VAL A 276 -3.92 8.34 -17.86
C VAL A 276 -4.12 7.67 -19.21
N LYS A 277 -3.60 6.46 -19.37
CA LYS A 277 -3.92 5.62 -20.53
C LYS A 277 -5.34 5.09 -20.45
N ALA A 278 -5.99 4.98 -21.60
CA ALA A 278 -7.27 4.32 -21.72
C ALA A 278 -7.16 2.82 -21.37
N PRO A 279 -8.13 2.26 -20.64
CA PRO A 279 -8.14 0.83 -20.32
C PRO A 279 -8.46 -0.02 -21.56
N GLY A 280 -7.90 -1.24 -21.59
CA GLY A 280 -8.14 -2.19 -22.68
C GLY A 280 -7.36 -1.88 -23.97
N PHE A 281 -7.65 -2.67 -25.01
CA PHE A 281 -7.04 -2.58 -26.35
C PHE A 281 -8.10 -2.81 -27.43
N GLY A 282 -7.92 -2.16 -28.61
CA GLY A 282 -8.81 -2.30 -29.76
C GLY A 282 -10.27 -1.99 -29.42
N ASP A 283 -11.21 -2.82 -29.89
CA ASP A 283 -12.65 -2.62 -29.67
C ASP A 283 -13.06 -2.65 -28.19
N ARG A 284 -12.33 -3.38 -27.36
CA ARG A 284 -12.57 -3.37 -25.91
C ARG A 284 -12.25 -2.02 -25.29
N ARG A 285 -11.20 -1.34 -25.75
CA ARG A 285 -10.88 0.02 -25.30
C ARG A 285 -12.03 0.96 -25.62
N LYS A 286 -12.55 0.92 -26.87
CA LYS A 286 -13.73 1.71 -27.25
C LYS A 286 -14.89 1.46 -26.31
N ALA A 287 -15.23 0.19 -26.08
CA ALA A 287 -16.33 -0.19 -25.24
C ALA A 287 -16.17 0.26 -23.77
N MET A 288 -14.93 0.21 -23.22
CA MET A 288 -14.64 0.72 -21.87
C MET A 288 -14.67 2.25 -21.80
N LEU A 289 -14.21 2.95 -22.83
CA LEU A 289 -14.32 4.41 -22.92
C LEU A 289 -15.78 4.86 -23.00
N GLU A 290 -16.65 4.12 -23.72
CA GLU A 290 -18.10 4.34 -23.72
C GLU A 290 -18.71 4.14 -22.34
N ASP A 291 -18.32 3.09 -21.61
CA ASP A 291 -18.79 2.85 -20.25
C ASP A 291 -18.43 4.03 -19.32
N ILE A 292 -17.20 4.55 -19.44
CA ILE A 292 -16.75 5.73 -18.68
C ILE A 292 -17.54 6.99 -19.12
N ALA A 293 -17.80 7.16 -20.41
CA ALA A 293 -18.56 8.29 -20.92
C ALA A 293 -20.01 8.29 -20.37
N ILE A 294 -20.66 7.14 -20.37
CA ILE A 294 -22.02 6.97 -19.80
C ILE A 294 -22.01 7.25 -18.29
N LEU A 295 -21.02 6.72 -17.56
CA LEU A 295 -20.85 6.92 -16.13
C LEU A 295 -20.69 8.40 -15.74
N THR A 296 -20.06 9.20 -16.59
CA THR A 296 -19.69 10.58 -16.28
C THR A 296 -20.51 11.65 -17.00
N ASP A 297 -21.56 11.26 -17.73
CA ASP A 297 -22.39 12.14 -18.60
C ASP A 297 -21.54 12.87 -19.66
N GLY A 298 -20.47 12.23 -20.14
CA GLY A 298 -19.56 12.74 -21.16
C GLY A 298 -19.76 12.05 -22.51
N LYS A 299 -18.90 12.42 -23.47
CA LYS A 299 -18.83 11.78 -24.78
C LYS A 299 -17.45 11.21 -25.02
N MET A 300 -17.39 10.02 -25.61
CA MET A 300 -16.15 9.50 -26.17
C MET A 300 -15.82 10.30 -27.44
N ILE A 301 -14.64 10.92 -27.46
CA ILE A 301 -14.15 11.68 -28.59
C ILE A 301 -13.49 10.69 -29.55
N ALA A 302 -14.14 10.48 -30.69
CA ALA A 302 -13.70 9.57 -31.74
C ALA A 302 -13.96 10.21 -33.11
N GLU A 303 -12.95 10.21 -33.98
CA GLU A 303 -13.08 10.75 -35.33
C GLU A 303 -14.10 9.97 -36.18
N GLU A 304 -14.25 8.68 -35.93
CA GLU A 304 -15.27 7.83 -36.58
C GLU A 304 -16.70 8.30 -36.29
N LEU A 305 -16.91 8.95 -35.12
CA LEU A 305 -18.17 9.56 -34.73
C LEU A 305 -18.29 11.03 -35.23
N GLY A 306 -17.33 11.51 -36.01
CA GLY A 306 -17.29 12.89 -36.54
C GLY A 306 -16.86 13.94 -35.51
N ILE A 307 -16.37 13.52 -34.34
CA ILE A 307 -15.95 14.44 -33.26
C ILE A 307 -14.43 14.54 -33.26
N LYS A 308 -13.92 15.75 -33.63
CA LYS A 308 -12.49 16.06 -33.56
C LYS A 308 -12.15 16.72 -32.22
N LEU A 309 -10.96 16.45 -31.71
CA LEU A 309 -10.49 16.98 -30.43
C LEU A 309 -10.49 18.51 -30.36
N GLU A 310 -10.13 19.18 -31.47
CA GLU A 310 -10.13 20.64 -31.59
C GLU A 310 -11.51 21.30 -31.43
N ASN A 311 -12.61 20.53 -31.62
CA ASN A 311 -13.98 21.03 -31.57
C ASN A 311 -14.70 20.67 -30.26
N VAL A 312 -13.99 20.06 -29.33
CA VAL A 312 -14.55 19.63 -28.04
C VAL A 312 -14.88 20.82 -27.16
N THR A 313 -16.09 20.83 -26.62
CA THR A 313 -16.59 21.85 -25.70
C THR A 313 -16.75 21.28 -24.28
N LEU A 314 -16.94 22.14 -23.28
CA LEU A 314 -17.20 21.72 -21.90
C LEU A 314 -18.42 20.80 -21.74
N LYS A 315 -19.37 20.85 -22.70
CA LYS A 315 -20.57 19.99 -22.68
C LYS A 315 -20.30 18.55 -23.13
N ASP A 316 -19.18 18.35 -23.82
CA ASP A 316 -18.77 17.02 -24.31
C ASP A 316 -17.89 16.31 -23.27
N LEU A 317 -17.36 17.05 -22.28
CA LEU A 317 -16.56 16.50 -21.21
C LEU A 317 -17.43 15.79 -20.17
N GLY A 318 -16.97 14.62 -19.73
CA GLY A 318 -17.53 13.96 -18.57
C GLY A 318 -17.28 14.76 -17.29
N ARG A 319 -18.01 14.43 -16.22
CA ARG A 319 -17.85 15.03 -14.89
C ARG A 319 -17.90 13.97 -13.81
N ALA A 320 -17.09 14.16 -12.78
CA ALA A 320 -17.14 13.36 -11.57
C ALA A 320 -16.91 14.25 -10.36
N LYS A 321 -17.48 13.87 -9.23
CA LYS A 321 -17.26 14.58 -7.98
C LYS A 321 -15.82 14.43 -7.49
N ARG A 322 -15.23 13.24 -7.68
CA ARG A 322 -13.86 12.96 -7.26
C ARG A 322 -13.19 11.93 -8.16
N ILE A 323 -11.87 12.08 -8.33
CA ILE A 323 -11.00 11.05 -8.91
C ILE A 323 -9.84 10.77 -7.97
N ILE A 324 -9.40 9.50 -7.95
CA ILE A 324 -8.22 9.05 -7.23
C ILE A 324 -7.39 8.22 -8.21
N ILE A 325 -6.15 8.62 -8.44
CA ILE A 325 -5.26 7.97 -9.41
C ILE A 325 -3.95 7.66 -8.73
N ASP A 326 -3.62 6.39 -8.66
CA ASP A 326 -2.32 5.89 -8.23
C ASP A 326 -1.44 5.53 -9.45
N LYS A 327 -0.30 4.89 -9.24
CA LYS A 327 0.62 4.48 -10.33
C LYS A 327 0.03 3.41 -11.24
N ASP A 328 -0.95 2.64 -10.77
CA ASP A 328 -1.48 1.45 -11.44
C ASP A 328 -2.96 1.60 -11.81
N ASN A 329 -3.72 2.43 -11.10
CA ASN A 329 -5.17 2.48 -11.18
C ASN A 329 -5.74 3.90 -11.25
N THR A 330 -6.92 4.01 -11.84
CA THR A 330 -7.76 5.21 -11.83
C THR A 330 -9.14 4.85 -11.28
N THR A 331 -9.57 5.56 -10.24
CA THR A 331 -10.91 5.44 -9.63
C THR A 331 -11.70 6.71 -9.87
N ILE A 332 -12.88 6.57 -10.45
CA ILE A 332 -13.88 7.63 -10.64
C ILE A 332 -14.96 7.42 -9.58
N VAL A 333 -15.19 8.42 -8.75
CA VAL A 333 -16.18 8.40 -7.66
C VAL A 333 -17.27 9.40 -7.96
N GLU A 334 -18.52 8.96 -7.88
CA GLU A 334 -19.72 9.79 -8.10
C GLU A 334 -19.69 10.51 -9.46
N GLY A 335 -19.71 9.69 -10.54
CA GLY A 335 -19.86 10.19 -11.91
C GLY A 335 -21.19 10.88 -12.10
N ALA A 336 -21.23 11.92 -12.94
CA ALA A 336 -22.44 12.70 -13.20
C ALA A 336 -23.42 12.02 -14.16
N GLY A 337 -23.19 10.77 -14.55
CA GLY A 337 -24.04 9.99 -15.45
C GLY A 337 -25.43 9.79 -14.90
N LYS A 338 -26.40 9.80 -15.79
CA LYS A 338 -27.80 9.55 -15.42
C LYS A 338 -27.99 8.07 -15.07
N LYS A 339 -28.60 7.79 -13.92
CA LYS A 339 -28.85 6.43 -13.45
C LYS A 339 -29.54 5.56 -14.52
N SER A 340 -30.51 6.11 -15.24
CA SER A 340 -31.21 5.41 -16.34
C SER A 340 -30.24 5.01 -17.49
N GLY A 341 -29.25 5.84 -17.79
CA GLY A 341 -28.24 5.53 -18.81
C GLY A 341 -27.31 4.40 -18.36
N ILE A 342 -26.90 4.44 -17.10
CA ILE A 342 -26.05 3.40 -16.49
C ILE A 342 -26.80 2.07 -16.42
N GLU A 343 -28.05 2.07 -15.95
CA GLU A 343 -28.91 0.87 -15.90
C GLU A 343 -29.18 0.29 -17.31
N GLY A 344 -29.40 1.16 -18.31
CA GLY A 344 -29.51 0.75 -19.71
C GLY A 344 -28.26 0.05 -20.22
N ARG A 345 -27.07 0.59 -19.89
CA ARG A 345 -25.78 -0.04 -20.26
C ARG A 345 -25.55 -1.37 -19.56
N ILE A 346 -25.90 -1.47 -18.28
CA ILE A 346 -25.87 -2.72 -17.50
C ILE A 346 -26.77 -3.80 -18.16
N THR A 347 -27.98 -3.42 -18.57
CA THR A 347 -28.91 -4.33 -19.25
C THR A 347 -28.36 -4.79 -20.60
N GLN A 348 -27.75 -3.89 -21.37
CA GLN A 348 -27.09 -4.23 -22.63
C GLN A 348 -25.91 -5.21 -22.41
N LEU A 349 -25.06 -5.00 -21.40
CA LEU A 349 -23.96 -5.91 -21.07
C LEU A 349 -24.47 -7.30 -20.68
N ARG A 350 -25.56 -7.40 -19.91
CA ARG A 350 -26.17 -8.69 -19.56
C ARG A 350 -26.67 -9.43 -20.78
N ALA A 351 -27.34 -8.76 -21.71
CA ALA A 351 -27.75 -9.38 -22.98
C ALA A 351 -26.56 -9.90 -23.78
N GLN A 352 -25.47 -9.11 -23.90
CA GLN A 352 -24.27 -9.54 -24.59
C GLN A 352 -23.60 -10.76 -23.94
N ILE A 353 -23.64 -10.88 -22.61
CA ILE A 353 -23.11 -12.03 -21.86
C ILE A 353 -23.91 -13.31 -22.20
N GLU A 354 -25.23 -13.18 -22.37
CA GLU A 354 -26.10 -14.32 -22.74
C GLU A 354 -25.93 -14.73 -24.20
N GLU A 355 -25.72 -13.77 -25.10
CA GLU A 355 -25.58 -14.01 -26.54
C GLU A 355 -24.21 -14.55 -26.97
N THR A 356 -23.14 -14.22 -26.21
CA THR A 356 -21.78 -14.61 -26.61
C THR A 356 -21.54 -16.11 -26.46
N THR A 357 -20.92 -16.70 -27.48
CA THR A 357 -20.49 -18.10 -27.49
C THR A 357 -19.03 -18.29 -27.05
N SER A 358 -18.28 -17.20 -26.94
CA SER A 358 -16.87 -17.20 -26.53
C SER A 358 -16.77 -17.10 -25.01
N ASP A 359 -16.17 -18.08 -24.35
CA ASP A 359 -15.96 -18.05 -22.89
C ASP A 359 -15.05 -16.88 -22.48
N TYR A 360 -14.05 -16.55 -23.30
CA TYR A 360 -13.17 -15.42 -23.08
C TYR A 360 -13.90 -14.07 -23.18
N ASP A 361 -14.77 -13.88 -24.17
CA ASP A 361 -15.55 -12.65 -24.31
C ASP A 361 -16.59 -12.55 -23.20
N ARG A 362 -17.19 -13.68 -22.82
CA ARG A 362 -18.11 -13.74 -21.67
C ARG A 362 -17.42 -13.27 -20.39
N GLU A 363 -16.22 -13.75 -20.09
CA GLU A 363 -15.42 -13.31 -18.93
C GLU A 363 -15.17 -11.81 -18.97
N LYS A 364 -14.75 -11.26 -20.11
CA LYS A 364 -14.47 -9.82 -20.24
C LYS A 364 -15.73 -8.92 -20.17
N LEU A 365 -16.85 -9.41 -20.65
CA LEU A 365 -18.14 -8.73 -20.47
C LEU A 365 -18.59 -8.76 -19.01
N GLN A 366 -18.37 -9.88 -18.30
CA GLN A 366 -18.64 -9.98 -16.87
C GLN A 366 -17.77 -9.02 -16.04
N GLU A 367 -16.47 -8.89 -16.36
CA GLU A 367 -15.59 -7.90 -15.72
C GLU A 367 -16.13 -6.47 -15.90
N ARG A 368 -16.54 -6.10 -17.11
CA ARG A 368 -17.11 -4.77 -17.38
C ARG A 368 -18.42 -4.55 -16.64
N LEU A 369 -19.30 -5.55 -16.63
CA LEU A 369 -20.55 -5.53 -15.89
C LEU A 369 -20.30 -5.32 -14.39
N ALA A 370 -19.34 -6.06 -13.80
CA ALA A 370 -19.00 -5.95 -12.38
C ALA A 370 -18.46 -4.55 -12.03
N LYS A 371 -17.60 -3.97 -12.89
CA LYS A 371 -17.06 -2.63 -12.71
C LYS A 371 -18.13 -1.53 -12.78
N LEU A 372 -19.11 -1.67 -13.65
CA LEU A 372 -20.16 -0.67 -13.84
C LEU A 372 -21.31 -0.83 -12.84
N ALA A 373 -21.72 -2.07 -12.54
CA ALA A 373 -22.84 -2.37 -11.65
C ALA A 373 -22.48 -2.31 -10.16
N GLY A 374 -21.22 -2.55 -9.80
CA GLY A 374 -20.74 -2.57 -8.41
C GLY A 374 -20.72 -1.18 -7.76
N GLY A 375 -20.56 -0.12 -8.53
CA GLY A 375 -20.40 1.24 -7.99
C GLY A 375 -19.15 1.38 -7.12
N VAL A 376 -19.14 2.40 -6.27
CA VAL A 376 -18.08 2.68 -5.29
C VAL A 376 -18.72 2.83 -3.91
N ALA A 377 -18.23 2.03 -2.94
CA ALA A 377 -18.57 2.22 -1.53
C ALA A 377 -17.64 3.29 -0.93
N VAL A 378 -18.19 4.34 -0.36
CA VAL A 378 -17.45 5.44 0.27
C VAL A 378 -17.64 5.35 1.77
N VAL A 379 -16.57 4.96 2.48
CA VAL A 379 -16.54 4.99 3.95
C VAL A 379 -16.13 6.40 4.39
N LYS A 380 -17.08 7.15 4.93
CA LYS A 380 -16.84 8.49 5.45
C LYS A 380 -16.53 8.41 6.94
N VAL A 381 -15.29 8.71 7.29
CA VAL A 381 -14.78 8.60 8.66
C VAL A 381 -15.10 9.87 9.43
N GLY A 382 -15.81 9.75 10.55
CA GLY A 382 -16.13 10.86 11.45
C GLY A 382 -15.31 10.83 12.74
N ALA A 383 -14.89 12.02 13.22
CA ALA A 383 -14.21 12.20 14.49
C ALA A 383 -14.40 13.62 15.05
N ALA A 384 -14.06 13.82 16.33
CA ALA A 384 -14.23 15.11 17.01
C ALA A 384 -13.11 16.13 16.69
N THR A 385 -11.92 15.64 16.37
CA THR A 385 -10.75 16.47 16.07
C THR A 385 -10.07 16.01 14.78
N GLU A 386 -9.33 16.91 14.14
CA GLU A 386 -8.58 16.60 12.92
C GLU A 386 -7.50 15.52 13.15
N VAL A 387 -6.85 15.53 14.32
CA VAL A 387 -5.84 14.52 14.68
C VAL A 387 -6.48 13.13 14.79
N GLU A 388 -7.61 13.03 15.51
CA GLU A 388 -8.38 11.79 15.62
C GLU A 388 -8.92 11.31 14.27
N MET A 389 -9.38 12.24 13.42
CA MET A 389 -9.88 11.97 12.08
C MET A 389 -8.81 11.30 11.23
N LYS A 390 -7.61 11.86 11.20
CA LYS A 390 -6.48 11.32 10.42
C LYS A 390 -6.05 9.94 10.91
N GLU A 391 -5.98 9.76 12.25
CA GLU A 391 -5.65 8.44 12.84
C GLU A 391 -6.71 7.40 12.48
N LYS A 392 -7.99 7.73 12.69
CA LYS A 392 -9.09 6.82 12.42
C LYS A 392 -9.21 6.48 10.93
N LYS A 393 -8.96 7.46 10.05
CA LYS A 393 -8.94 7.26 8.60
C LYS A 393 -7.83 6.28 8.20
N ALA A 394 -6.60 6.48 8.67
CA ALA A 394 -5.48 5.56 8.40
C ALA A 394 -5.82 4.13 8.87
N ARG A 395 -6.39 3.98 10.05
CA ARG A 395 -6.82 2.68 10.61
C ARG A 395 -7.90 2.00 9.76
N VAL A 396 -8.86 2.76 9.23
CA VAL A 396 -9.88 2.23 8.30
C VAL A 396 -9.25 1.80 6.97
N GLU A 397 -8.27 2.55 6.46
CA GLU A 397 -7.55 2.21 5.24
C GLU A 397 -6.72 0.93 5.40
N ASP A 398 -5.99 0.78 6.51
CA ASP A 398 -5.23 -0.45 6.83
C ASP A 398 -6.18 -1.66 6.92
N ALA A 399 -7.31 -1.51 7.63
CA ALA A 399 -8.32 -2.54 7.74
C ALA A 399 -8.96 -2.91 6.39
N LEU A 400 -9.15 -1.95 5.50
CA LEU A 400 -9.64 -2.19 4.14
C LEU A 400 -8.63 -3.00 3.32
N HIS A 401 -7.34 -2.65 3.39
CA HIS A 401 -6.29 -3.39 2.70
C HIS A 401 -6.16 -4.83 3.22
N ALA A 402 -6.16 -5.02 4.54
CA ALA A 402 -6.13 -6.33 5.15
C ALA A 402 -7.35 -7.19 4.74
N THR A 403 -8.53 -6.58 4.69
CA THR A 403 -9.76 -7.27 4.27
C THR A 403 -9.70 -7.72 2.82
N ARG A 404 -9.18 -6.87 1.91
CA ARG A 404 -8.93 -7.25 0.51
C ARG A 404 -7.92 -8.39 0.39
N ALA A 405 -6.81 -8.30 1.12
CA ALA A 405 -5.78 -9.35 1.15
C ALA A 405 -6.35 -10.70 1.63
N ALA A 406 -7.27 -10.69 2.61
CA ALA A 406 -7.95 -11.88 3.08
C ALA A 406 -8.91 -12.47 2.05
N VAL A 407 -9.61 -11.64 1.29
CA VAL A 407 -10.47 -12.12 0.18
C VAL A 407 -9.65 -12.73 -0.95
N GLU A 408 -8.45 -12.19 -1.22
CA GLU A 408 -7.57 -12.69 -2.30
C GLU A 408 -6.90 -14.02 -1.97
N GLU A 409 -6.30 -14.17 -0.78
CA GLU A 409 -5.47 -15.33 -0.44
C GLU A 409 -5.97 -16.10 0.80
N GLY A 410 -7.10 -15.73 1.38
CA GLY A 410 -7.64 -16.37 2.59
C GLY A 410 -6.96 -15.88 3.87
N ILE A 411 -7.28 -16.58 4.96
CA ILE A 411 -6.85 -16.27 6.32
C ILE A 411 -6.10 -17.42 6.99
N VAL A 412 -5.23 -17.07 7.93
CA VAL A 412 -4.49 -17.98 8.79
C VAL A 412 -4.70 -17.58 10.26
N PRO A 413 -4.36 -18.44 11.25
CA PRO A 413 -4.37 -18.04 12.66
C PRO A 413 -3.51 -16.79 12.89
N GLY A 414 -4.06 -15.78 13.56
CA GLY A 414 -3.41 -14.50 13.78
C GLY A 414 -2.39 -14.50 14.92
N GLY A 415 -1.97 -13.30 15.32
CA GLY A 415 -1.06 -13.11 16.46
C GLY A 415 0.31 -13.77 16.31
N GLY A 416 0.79 -13.97 15.10
CA GLY A 416 2.07 -14.63 14.79
C GLY A 416 2.04 -16.16 14.90
N VAL A 417 0.91 -16.77 15.26
CA VAL A 417 0.80 -18.24 15.43
C VAL A 417 1.01 -18.98 14.11
N ALA A 418 0.52 -18.45 12.98
CA ALA A 418 0.72 -19.06 11.68
C ALA A 418 2.22 -19.23 11.33
N LEU A 419 3.06 -18.24 11.64
CA LEU A 419 4.51 -18.31 11.44
C LEU A 419 5.15 -19.40 12.29
N ILE A 420 4.73 -19.51 13.56
CA ILE A 420 5.21 -20.55 14.47
C ILE A 420 4.83 -21.95 13.94
N ARG A 421 3.60 -22.13 13.46
CA ARG A 421 3.15 -23.43 12.90
C ARG A 421 3.87 -23.76 11.60
N ALA A 422 4.05 -22.79 10.71
CA ALA A 422 4.77 -22.99 9.46
C ALA A 422 6.26 -23.33 9.67
N SER A 423 6.86 -22.89 10.78
CA SER A 423 8.25 -23.20 11.12
C SER A 423 8.52 -24.71 11.30
N ALA A 424 7.50 -25.49 11.67
CA ALA A 424 7.61 -26.95 11.80
C ALA A 424 7.98 -27.64 10.48
N GLY A 425 7.54 -27.09 9.33
CA GLY A 425 7.89 -27.59 7.99
C GLY A 425 9.37 -27.50 7.66
N LEU A 426 10.13 -26.64 8.37
CA LEU A 426 11.57 -26.45 8.14
C LEU A 426 12.42 -27.64 8.64
N GLY A 427 11.91 -28.44 9.58
CA GLY A 427 12.63 -29.61 10.10
C GLY A 427 12.94 -30.69 9.06
N ASN A 428 12.15 -30.75 7.99
CA ASN A 428 12.28 -31.73 6.90
C ASN A 428 12.92 -31.15 5.63
N LEU A 429 13.39 -29.88 5.67
CA LEU A 429 13.96 -29.22 4.50
C LEU A 429 15.36 -29.78 4.16
N ARG A 430 15.50 -30.32 2.96
CA ARG A 430 16.78 -30.85 2.47
C ARG A 430 17.65 -29.74 1.94
N VAL A 431 18.71 -29.42 2.68
CA VAL A 431 19.70 -28.38 2.35
C VAL A 431 21.10 -28.87 2.72
N SER A 432 22.15 -28.21 2.21
CA SER A 432 23.53 -28.48 2.64
C SER A 432 23.76 -28.07 4.10
N GLU A 433 24.83 -28.54 4.73
CA GLU A 433 25.15 -28.20 6.12
C GLU A 433 25.33 -26.69 6.32
N ASP A 434 25.98 -26.01 5.35
CA ASP A 434 26.19 -24.57 5.39
C ASP A 434 24.88 -23.79 5.25
N GLU A 435 23.93 -24.28 4.43
CA GLU A 435 22.62 -23.68 4.26
C GLU A 435 21.70 -23.89 5.48
N LYS A 436 21.91 -24.96 6.27
CA LYS A 436 21.16 -25.19 7.53
C LYS A 436 21.25 -24.02 8.48
N VAL A 437 22.35 -23.30 8.44
CA VAL A 437 22.55 -22.09 9.24
C VAL A 437 21.50 -21.04 8.90
N GLY A 438 21.28 -20.79 7.60
CA GLY A 438 20.23 -19.86 7.12
C GLY A 438 18.82 -20.32 7.49
N VAL A 439 18.54 -21.64 7.43
CA VAL A 439 17.26 -22.19 7.86
C VAL A 439 17.00 -21.94 9.35
N ARG A 440 18.00 -22.12 10.22
CA ARG A 440 17.89 -21.84 11.66
C ARG A 440 17.63 -20.36 11.97
N ILE A 441 18.25 -19.45 11.19
CA ILE A 441 17.99 -18.02 11.31
C ILE A 441 16.51 -17.72 11.07
N VAL A 442 15.95 -18.23 9.96
CA VAL A 442 14.53 -18.03 9.65
C VAL A 442 13.66 -18.66 10.73
N GLN A 443 13.96 -19.89 11.15
CA GLN A 443 13.21 -20.59 12.18
C GLN A 443 13.09 -19.76 13.47
N LYS A 444 14.19 -19.11 13.89
CA LYS A 444 14.20 -18.26 15.07
C LYS A 444 13.47 -16.94 14.83
N ALA A 445 13.64 -16.33 13.65
CA ALA A 445 13.00 -15.08 13.31
C ALA A 445 11.46 -15.18 13.25
N LEU A 446 10.91 -16.33 12.85
CA LEU A 446 9.46 -16.57 12.81
C LEU A 446 8.79 -16.54 14.18
N GLU A 447 9.55 -16.62 15.26
CA GLU A 447 9.06 -16.55 16.65
C GLU A 447 8.88 -15.11 17.14
N GLU A 448 9.64 -14.17 16.56
CA GLU A 448 9.74 -12.80 17.07
C GLU A 448 8.42 -12.00 16.99
N PRO A 449 7.62 -12.06 15.93
CA PRO A 449 6.34 -11.32 15.92
C PRO A 449 5.43 -11.71 17.07
N HIS A 450 5.30 -13.00 17.37
CA HIS A 450 4.49 -13.47 18.50
C HIS A 450 5.06 -13.04 19.85
N ARG A 451 6.40 -13.11 20.01
CA ARG A 451 7.09 -12.65 21.22
C ARG A 451 6.80 -11.18 21.51
N TRP A 452 6.97 -10.32 20.50
CA TRP A 452 6.72 -8.89 20.65
C TRP A 452 5.26 -8.55 20.95
N ILE A 453 4.31 -9.29 20.38
CA ILE A 453 2.88 -9.12 20.72
C ILE A 453 2.66 -9.42 22.20
N ALA A 454 3.28 -10.49 22.75
CA ALA A 454 3.17 -10.84 24.15
C ALA A 454 3.88 -9.81 25.06
N ASP A 455 5.11 -9.39 24.70
CA ASP A 455 5.88 -8.40 25.45
C ASP A 455 5.15 -7.04 25.52
N ASN A 456 4.58 -6.57 24.39
CA ASN A 456 3.78 -5.34 24.35
C ASN A 456 2.49 -5.44 25.18
N ALA A 457 1.98 -6.65 25.40
CA ALA A 457 0.86 -6.90 26.30
C ALA A 457 1.25 -6.97 27.79
N GLY A 458 2.56 -6.92 28.11
CA GLY A 458 3.08 -7.01 29.47
C GLY A 458 3.27 -8.44 29.96
N ALA A 459 3.13 -9.45 29.06
CA ALA A 459 3.41 -10.84 29.37
C ALA A 459 4.88 -11.17 29.07
N GLU A 460 5.41 -12.23 29.69
CA GLU A 460 6.77 -12.72 29.40
C GLU A 460 6.75 -13.48 28.07
N GLY A 461 7.23 -12.84 26.99
CA GLY A 461 7.12 -13.35 25.61
C GLY A 461 7.77 -14.71 25.41
N SER A 462 8.86 -15.01 26.11
CA SER A 462 9.54 -16.31 26.04
C SER A 462 8.69 -17.43 26.61
N VAL A 463 7.99 -17.20 27.73
CA VAL A 463 7.10 -18.16 28.37
C VAL A 463 5.84 -18.39 27.54
N VAL A 464 5.27 -17.32 27.04
CA VAL A 464 4.09 -17.36 26.14
C VAL A 464 4.42 -18.15 24.86
N LEU A 465 5.57 -17.86 24.25
CA LEU A 465 6.05 -18.54 23.04
C LEU A 465 6.20 -20.06 23.27
N ASP A 466 6.86 -20.46 24.36
CA ASP A 466 7.04 -21.89 24.67
C ASP A 466 5.69 -22.63 24.79
N LYS A 467 4.74 -22.05 25.50
CA LYS A 467 3.39 -22.61 25.63
C LYS A 467 2.65 -22.71 24.29
N VAL A 468 2.77 -21.70 23.43
CA VAL A 468 2.15 -21.72 22.09
C VAL A 468 2.83 -22.73 21.17
N LYS A 469 4.17 -22.86 21.19
CA LYS A 469 4.91 -23.87 20.42
C LYS A 469 4.47 -25.31 20.74
N ASN A 470 4.20 -25.59 22.00
CA ASN A 470 3.71 -26.90 22.46
C ASN A 470 2.23 -27.14 22.11
N GLY A 471 1.48 -26.11 21.72
CA GLY A 471 0.11 -26.21 21.26
C GLY A 471 -0.02 -26.66 19.80
N LYS A 472 -1.27 -26.97 19.38
CA LYS A 472 -1.58 -27.43 18.00
C LYS A 472 -2.61 -26.52 17.32
N GLY A 473 -2.61 -26.53 15.99
CA GLY A 473 -3.59 -25.80 15.19
C GLY A 473 -3.58 -24.30 15.47
N ALA A 474 -4.75 -23.72 15.71
CA ALA A 474 -4.93 -22.30 15.99
C ALA A 474 -4.76 -21.91 17.48
N PHE A 475 -4.33 -22.84 18.36
CA PHE A 475 -4.05 -22.51 19.76
C PHE A 475 -2.95 -21.46 19.85
N GLY A 476 -3.25 -20.34 20.53
CA GLY A 476 -2.34 -19.21 20.67
C GLY A 476 -2.66 -18.35 21.88
N PHE A 477 -1.99 -17.21 22.00
CA PHE A 477 -2.17 -16.25 23.08
C PHE A 477 -2.98 -15.04 22.55
N ASN A 478 -4.17 -14.85 23.12
CA ASN A 478 -4.96 -13.65 22.91
C ASN A 478 -4.40 -12.51 23.78
N ALA A 479 -3.57 -11.66 23.21
CA ALA A 479 -2.92 -10.57 23.92
C ALA A 479 -3.88 -9.46 24.41
N ALA A 480 -5.08 -9.37 23.85
CA ALA A 480 -6.10 -8.43 24.31
C ALA A 480 -6.74 -8.88 25.62
N ALA A 481 -7.07 -10.17 25.72
CA ALA A 481 -7.69 -10.79 26.90
C ALA A 481 -6.67 -11.40 27.90
N GLU A 482 -5.41 -11.55 27.50
CA GLU A 482 -4.33 -12.24 28.24
C GLU A 482 -4.63 -13.73 28.48
N GLU A 483 -5.32 -14.38 27.54
CA GLU A 483 -5.75 -15.76 27.66
C GLU A 483 -5.18 -16.63 26.52
N PHE A 484 -5.09 -17.95 26.80
CA PHE A 484 -4.70 -18.95 25.80
C PHE A 484 -5.94 -19.66 25.27
N GLU A 485 -6.19 -19.55 23.95
CA GLU A 485 -7.37 -20.10 23.32
C GLU A 485 -7.14 -20.46 21.85
N ASP A 486 -8.18 -20.97 21.18
CA ASP A 486 -8.20 -21.13 19.72
C ASP A 486 -8.45 -19.77 19.07
N LEU A 487 -7.38 -19.17 18.49
CA LEU A 487 -7.44 -17.80 17.95
C LEU A 487 -8.40 -17.67 16.77
N VAL A 488 -8.56 -18.71 15.95
CA VAL A 488 -9.51 -18.66 14.82
C VAL A 488 -10.94 -18.61 15.34
N LYS A 489 -11.27 -19.39 16.38
CA LYS A 489 -12.60 -19.31 17.00
C LYS A 489 -12.84 -18.00 17.73
N ALA A 490 -11.79 -17.40 18.28
CA ALA A 490 -11.86 -16.08 18.91
C ALA A 490 -11.93 -14.93 17.88
N GLY A 491 -11.85 -15.24 16.57
CA GLY A 491 -11.85 -14.24 15.50
C GLY A 491 -10.52 -13.53 15.29
N ILE A 492 -9.43 -14.04 15.91
CA ILE A 492 -8.08 -13.48 15.78
C ILE A 492 -7.39 -14.18 14.62
N VAL A 493 -7.46 -13.54 13.46
CA VAL A 493 -6.99 -14.07 12.17
C VAL A 493 -6.15 -13.03 11.44
N ASP A 494 -5.19 -13.47 10.65
CA ASP A 494 -4.37 -12.62 9.79
C ASP A 494 -4.59 -13.01 8.31
N PRO A 495 -4.58 -12.05 7.36
CA PRO A 495 -4.60 -12.35 5.94
C PRO A 495 -3.33 -13.09 5.54
N THR A 496 -3.47 -14.21 4.83
CA THR A 496 -2.32 -15.01 4.37
C THR A 496 -1.35 -14.20 3.53
N LYS A 497 -1.87 -13.34 2.64
CA LYS A 497 -1.08 -12.45 1.79
C LYS A 497 -0.21 -11.51 2.62
N VAL A 498 -0.75 -10.91 3.68
CA VAL A 498 -0.02 -9.99 4.57
C VAL A 498 1.15 -10.70 5.25
N VAL A 499 0.90 -11.85 5.87
CA VAL A 499 1.94 -12.63 6.58
C VAL A 499 3.04 -13.09 5.62
N ARG A 500 2.65 -13.58 4.44
CA ARG A 500 3.55 -14.06 3.40
C ARG A 500 4.45 -12.94 2.85
N ILE A 501 3.86 -11.81 2.48
CA ILE A 501 4.60 -10.65 1.91
C ILE A 501 5.54 -10.06 2.97
N ALA A 502 5.10 -9.92 4.22
CA ALA A 502 5.95 -9.45 5.30
C ALA A 502 7.22 -10.30 5.44
N LEU A 503 7.09 -11.63 5.42
CA LEU A 503 8.23 -12.54 5.51
C LEU A 503 9.13 -12.46 4.26
N GLN A 504 8.56 -12.44 3.05
CA GLN A 504 9.33 -12.41 1.81
C GLN A 504 10.14 -11.12 1.68
N ASN A 505 9.54 -9.96 1.95
CA ASN A 505 10.21 -8.67 1.89
C ASN A 505 11.30 -8.56 2.97
N ALA A 506 11.00 -8.98 4.19
CA ALA A 506 11.97 -9.01 5.29
C ALA A 506 13.21 -9.85 4.94
N ALA A 507 13.00 -11.07 4.46
CA ALA A 507 14.09 -11.99 4.12
C ALA A 507 14.88 -11.52 2.89
N SER A 508 14.24 -10.94 1.88
CA SER A 508 14.89 -10.41 0.70
C SER A 508 15.92 -9.34 1.06
N VAL A 509 15.50 -8.32 1.82
CA VAL A 509 16.37 -7.21 2.20
C VAL A 509 17.41 -7.63 3.26
N ALA A 510 16.98 -8.36 4.29
CA ALA A 510 17.91 -8.86 5.31
C ALA A 510 19.00 -9.78 4.71
N GLY A 511 18.62 -10.64 3.76
CA GLY A 511 19.57 -11.49 3.04
C GLY A 511 20.62 -10.71 2.24
N LEU A 512 20.23 -9.59 1.61
CA LEU A 512 21.19 -8.69 0.95
C LEU A 512 22.11 -7.99 1.95
N MET A 513 21.56 -7.51 3.06
CA MET A 513 22.36 -6.88 4.12
C MET A 513 23.37 -7.83 4.75
N ILE A 514 23.02 -9.11 4.95
CA ILE A 514 23.93 -10.15 5.48
C ILE A 514 25.13 -10.36 4.55
N THR A 515 24.93 -10.29 3.23
CA THR A 515 25.98 -10.47 2.22
C THR A 515 26.78 -9.20 1.93
N THR A 516 26.44 -8.07 2.55
CA THR A 516 27.15 -6.80 2.34
C THR A 516 28.46 -6.78 3.11
N GLU A 517 29.58 -6.49 2.41
CA GLU A 517 30.92 -6.43 2.96
C GLU A 517 31.44 -4.99 3.09
N ALA A 518 31.04 -4.11 2.18
CA ALA A 518 31.50 -2.73 2.15
C ALA A 518 30.34 -1.74 2.04
N MET A 519 30.50 -0.59 2.69
CA MET A 519 29.58 0.53 2.61
C MET A 519 30.31 1.79 2.16
N ILE A 520 29.70 2.58 1.29
CA ILE A 520 30.29 3.78 0.71
C ILE A 520 29.31 4.95 0.92
N ALA A 521 29.77 5.99 1.63
CA ALA A 521 29.01 7.21 1.87
C ALA A 521 29.81 8.46 1.48
N ASP A 522 29.13 9.56 1.22
CA ASP A 522 29.79 10.86 1.04
C ASP A 522 30.40 11.34 2.36
N LYS A 523 31.65 11.79 2.34
CA LYS A 523 32.23 12.47 3.51
C LYS A 523 31.45 13.74 3.80
N PRO A 524 31.17 14.06 5.08
CA PRO A 524 30.60 15.34 5.43
C PRO A 524 31.49 16.48 4.90
N GLU A 525 30.90 17.43 4.20
CA GLU A 525 31.62 18.65 3.87
C GLU A 525 31.94 19.37 5.19
N LYS A 526 33.23 19.66 5.43
CA LYS A 526 33.60 20.56 6.51
C LYS A 526 32.94 21.90 6.22
N LYS A 527 32.03 22.35 7.07
CA LYS A 527 31.58 23.75 7.05
C LYS A 527 32.83 24.60 7.09
N LYS A 528 33.12 25.34 6.02
CA LYS A 528 34.11 26.39 6.07
C LYS A 528 33.56 27.40 7.07
N ASP A 529 34.28 27.60 8.17
CA ASP A 529 33.99 28.68 9.08
C ASP A 529 33.88 29.95 8.24
N ALA A 530 32.74 30.63 8.32
CA ALA A 530 32.56 31.92 7.69
C ALA A 530 33.66 32.85 8.25
N PRO A 531 34.42 33.59 7.41
CA PRO A 531 35.41 34.54 7.92
C PRO A 531 34.70 35.50 8.85
N ALA A 532 35.22 35.61 10.08
CA ALA A 532 34.76 36.62 11.04
C ALA A 532 34.81 38.00 10.39
N MET A 533 33.68 38.68 10.31
CA MET A 533 33.66 40.08 9.88
C MET A 533 34.52 40.89 10.86
N PRO A 534 35.42 41.76 10.38
CA PRO A 534 36.14 42.70 11.27
C PRO A 534 35.11 43.62 11.93
N HIS A 535 35.13 43.67 13.25
CA HIS A 535 34.47 44.72 13.99
C HIS A 535 35.22 46.01 13.69
N ASP A 536 34.65 46.89 12.85
CA ASP A 536 35.05 48.27 12.76
C ASP A 536 34.65 48.93 14.10
N HIS A 537 35.65 49.27 14.90
CA HIS A 537 35.54 50.24 15.95
C HIS A 537 35.49 51.63 15.29
N GLU A 538 34.31 52.20 15.15
CA GLU A 538 34.18 53.65 15.01
C GLU A 538 34.04 54.24 16.42
N ASP A 539 35.17 54.81 16.90
CA ASP A 539 35.17 55.83 17.92
C ASP A 539 34.54 57.09 17.35
N TYR A 540 33.42 57.54 17.94
CA TYR A 540 33.08 58.97 18.19
C TYR A 540 31.99 59.08 19.27
#